data_0a83a232ecd6b67eb7975bb2e35545e5
#
_entry.id   0a83a232ecd6b67eb7975bb2e35545e5
#
_cell.length_a   1.000
_cell.length_b   1.000
_cell.length_c   1.000
_cell.angle_alpha   90.00
_cell.angle_beta   90.00
_cell.angle_gamma   90.00
#
_symmetry.space_group_name_H-M   'P 1'
#
loop_
_entity.id
_entity.type
_entity.pdbx_description
1 polymer ?
#
loop_
_entity_poly.entity_id
_entity_poly.type
_entity_poly.pdbx_seq_one_letter_code
_entity_poly.pdbx_strand_id
1 'polypeptide(L)'
;MPDGQYSFYLHSDDHTDIAAMATISTISQPLRGDFIRTAATAGAVMYQTDARLPALLPVFFDGQLSAIRLCAVMALVSGTWSSLSGLPDEPDGGVGALPMSPETEYQRRRYTLTLQDDRSGKRVENVLTGVSSRRRGELLRNLIITGLALHTTAPELPRLLASMPVPPATISELQVLVQQMAGTAGVCQAAAPEKAVTSAPPVSGTETAGIKKNMRRAFGD
;
A
#
# COMPACT_ATOMS: atom_id res chain seq x y z
N MET A 1 -3.34 -9.31 -30.56
CA MET A 1 -2.77 -10.06 -29.43
C MET A 1 -3.90 -10.88 -28.86
N PRO A 2 -3.68 -12.12 -28.40
CA PRO A 2 -4.75 -12.84 -27.71
C PRO A 2 -5.23 -11.97 -26.55
N ASP A 3 -6.54 -11.84 -26.43
CA ASP A 3 -7.19 -11.03 -25.40
C ASP A 3 -6.70 -11.47 -24.03
N GLY A 4 -6.28 -10.50 -23.21
CA GLY A 4 -5.81 -10.74 -21.84
C GLY A 4 -4.31 -11.00 -21.67
N GLN A 5 -3.47 -10.91 -22.70
CA GLN A 5 -2.02 -11.07 -22.58
C GLN A 5 -1.28 -9.73 -22.74
N TYR A 6 -0.53 -9.36 -21.71
CA TYR A 6 0.25 -8.11 -21.66
C TYR A 6 1.71 -8.38 -21.38
N SER A 7 2.60 -7.53 -21.91
CA SER A 7 4.04 -7.64 -21.66
C SER A 7 4.57 -6.36 -21.03
N PHE A 8 5.51 -6.52 -20.11
CA PHE A 8 6.28 -5.44 -19.52
C PHE A 8 7.76 -5.84 -19.46
N TYR A 9 8.61 -4.86 -19.23
CA TYR A 9 10.04 -5.06 -19.20
C TYR A 9 10.61 -4.53 -17.89
N LEU A 10 11.60 -5.24 -17.36
CA LEU A 10 12.46 -4.78 -16.27
C LEU A 10 13.88 -4.69 -16.79
N HIS A 11 14.60 -3.67 -16.36
CA HIS A 11 15.91 -3.27 -16.84
C HIS A 11 16.95 -3.45 -15.75
N SER A 12 18.11 -4.00 -16.09
CA SER A 12 19.19 -4.26 -15.13
C SER A 12 19.99 -3.00 -14.74
N ASP A 13 19.72 -1.88 -15.36
CA ASP A 13 20.30 -0.56 -15.07
C ASP A 13 19.37 0.35 -14.25
N ASP A 14 18.12 -0.08 -14.00
CA ASP A 14 17.16 0.64 -13.17
C ASP A 14 17.14 0.00 -11.78
N HIS A 15 17.44 0.77 -10.74
CA HIS A 15 17.51 0.30 -9.35
C HIS A 15 16.17 -0.33 -8.89
N THR A 16 15.06 0.30 -9.23
CA THR A 16 13.72 -0.19 -8.90
C THR A 16 13.42 -1.52 -9.59
N ASP A 17 13.84 -1.67 -10.84
CA ASP A 17 13.66 -2.91 -11.61
C ASP A 17 14.53 -4.03 -11.05
N ILE A 18 15.76 -3.74 -10.63
CA ILE A 18 16.63 -4.70 -9.96
C ILE A 18 15.96 -5.19 -8.67
N ALA A 19 15.46 -4.28 -7.84
CA ALA A 19 14.73 -4.60 -6.63
C ALA A 19 13.47 -5.44 -6.89
N ALA A 20 12.71 -5.09 -7.93
CA ALA A 20 11.54 -5.85 -8.36
C ALA A 20 11.91 -7.27 -8.84
N MET A 21 12.97 -7.41 -9.63
CA MET A 21 13.47 -8.72 -10.07
C MET A 21 13.93 -9.56 -8.89
N ALA A 22 14.64 -8.98 -7.92
CA ALA A 22 15.05 -9.64 -6.70
C ALA A 22 13.82 -10.14 -5.92
N THR A 23 12.82 -9.31 -5.68
CA THR A 23 11.58 -9.67 -4.99
C THR A 23 10.84 -10.80 -5.71
N ILE A 24 10.70 -10.74 -7.04
CA ILE A 24 10.06 -11.80 -7.83
C ILE A 24 10.85 -13.10 -7.74
N SER A 25 12.17 -13.05 -7.66
CA SER A 25 13.03 -14.23 -7.61
C SER A 25 12.93 -15.01 -6.29
N THR A 26 12.49 -14.37 -5.21
CA THR A 26 12.24 -15.07 -3.92
C THR A 26 11.09 -16.06 -4.02
N ILE A 27 10.19 -15.87 -4.99
CA ILE A 27 9.03 -16.73 -5.19
C ILE A 27 9.39 -17.93 -6.08
N SER A 28 8.97 -19.12 -5.67
CA SER A 28 9.18 -20.33 -6.46
C SER A 28 8.58 -20.20 -7.87
N GLN A 29 9.28 -20.75 -8.87
CA GLN A 29 8.93 -20.56 -10.28
C GLN A 29 7.47 -20.88 -10.64
N PRO A 30 6.83 -21.95 -10.14
CA PRO A 30 5.43 -22.24 -10.46
C PRO A 30 4.44 -21.17 -9.97
N LEU A 31 4.77 -20.47 -8.88
CA LEU A 31 3.89 -19.47 -8.25
C LEU A 31 4.13 -18.05 -8.75
N ARG A 32 5.22 -17.80 -9.48
CA ARG A 32 5.59 -16.44 -9.93
C ARG A 32 4.51 -15.78 -10.78
N GLY A 33 3.87 -16.54 -11.67
CA GLY A 33 2.82 -15.99 -12.53
C GLY A 33 1.63 -15.48 -11.72
N ASP A 34 1.21 -16.24 -10.72
CA ASP A 34 0.11 -15.87 -9.84
C ASP A 34 0.48 -14.71 -8.93
N PHE A 35 1.70 -14.72 -8.40
CA PHE A 35 2.24 -13.63 -7.59
C PHE A 35 2.27 -12.29 -8.36
N ILE A 36 2.80 -12.30 -9.60
CA ILE A 36 2.83 -11.11 -10.46
C ILE A 36 1.41 -10.62 -10.80
N ARG A 37 0.47 -11.56 -11.03
CA ARG A 37 -0.93 -11.23 -11.28
C ARG A 37 -1.57 -10.55 -10.07
N THR A 38 -1.35 -11.10 -8.88
CA THR A 38 -1.83 -10.53 -7.62
C THR A 38 -1.24 -9.14 -7.37
N ALA A 39 0.06 -8.96 -7.61
CA ALA A 39 0.73 -7.66 -7.51
C ALA A 39 0.12 -6.65 -8.50
N ALA A 40 -0.07 -7.04 -9.78
CA ALA A 40 -0.68 -6.17 -10.78
C ALA A 40 -2.11 -5.75 -10.38
N THR A 41 -2.89 -6.67 -9.81
CA THR A 41 -4.26 -6.39 -9.37
C THR A 41 -4.28 -5.43 -8.18
N ALA A 42 -3.39 -5.63 -7.20
CA ALA A 42 -3.26 -4.71 -6.07
C ALA A 42 -2.82 -3.31 -6.52
N GLY A 43 -1.85 -3.24 -7.45
CA GLY A 43 -1.46 -1.97 -8.08
C GLY A 43 -2.59 -1.30 -8.85
N ALA A 44 -3.46 -2.08 -9.51
CA ALA A 44 -4.64 -1.54 -10.19
C ALA A 44 -5.67 -0.97 -9.18
N VAL A 45 -5.82 -1.57 -8.00
CA VAL A 45 -6.61 -0.99 -6.90
C VAL A 45 -6.03 0.34 -6.47
N MET A 46 -4.70 0.41 -6.25
CA MET A 46 -4.01 1.65 -5.91
C MET A 46 -4.23 2.74 -6.97
N TYR A 47 -4.14 2.36 -8.26
CA TYR A 47 -4.39 3.27 -9.38
C TYR A 47 -5.83 3.79 -9.39
N GLN A 48 -6.81 2.94 -9.08
CA GLN A 48 -8.22 3.34 -9.02
C GLN A 48 -8.51 4.26 -7.83
N THR A 49 -7.79 4.11 -6.72
CA THR A 49 -7.89 5.01 -5.57
C THR A 49 -7.27 6.37 -5.89
N ASP A 50 -6.07 6.40 -6.47
CA ASP A 50 -5.42 7.59 -7.02
C ASP A 50 -4.37 7.18 -8.06
N ALA A 51 -4.52 7.67 -9.29
CA ALA A 51 -3.64 7.33 -10.41
C ALA A 51 -2.17 7.77 -10.21
N ARG A 52 -1.91 8.70 -9.29
CA ARG A 52 -0.55 9.15 -8.95
C ARG A 52 0.22 8.13 -8.10
N LEU A 53 -0.46 7.28 -7.34
CA LEU A 53 0.20 6.31 -6.46
C LEU A 53 1.12 5.34 -7.22
N PRO A 54 0.70 4.66 -8.30
CA PRO A 54 1.60 3.79 -9.06
C PRO A 54 2.67 4.53 -9.86
N ALA A 55 2.57 5.84 -10.02
CA ALA A 55 3.64 6.64 -10.62
C ALA A 55 4.72 7.02 -9.60
N LEU A 56 4.35 7.22 -8.34
CA LEU A 56 5.25 7.67 -7.29
C LEU A 56 5.88 6.51 -6.50
N LEU A 57 5.10 5.49 -6.14
CA LEU A 57 5.59 4.39 -5.31
C LEU A 57 6.83 3.66 -5.87
N PRO A 58 6.94 3.41 -7.18
CA PRO A 58 8.15 2.84 -7.76
C PRO A 58 9.42 3.66 -7.49
N VAL A 59 9.30 4.99 -7.43
CA VAL A 59 10.47 5.88 -7.17
C VAL A 59 11.06 5.65 -5.78
N PHE A 60 10.24 5.23 -4.82
CA PHE A 60 10.65 4.96 -3.44
C PHE A 60 10.91 3.48 -3.15
N PHE A 61 10.73 2.62 -4.15
CA PHE A 61 10.90 1.19 -3.97
C PHE A 61 12.34 0.76 -4.24
N ASP A 62 13.03 0.36 -3.20
CA ASP A 62 14.40 -0.14 -3.19
C ASP A 62 14.51 -1.66 -2.85
N GLY A 63 13.35 -2.35 -2.88
CA GLY A 63 13.22 -3.75 -2.46
C GLY A 63 12.57 -3.89 -1.08
N GLN A 64 12.46 -2.81 -0.33
CA GLN A 64 11.75 -2.74 0.96
C GLN A 64 11.04 -1.40 1.08
N LEU A 65 9.75 -1.42 1.36
CA LEU A 65 9.00 -0.21 1.65
C LEU A 65 8.31 -0.36 3.01
N SER A 66 8.70 0.47 3.97
CA SER A 66 8.05 0.46 5.29
C SER A 66 6.63 1.04 5.21
N ALA A 67 5.74 0.59 6.12
CA ALA A 67 4.37 1.11 6.21
C ALA A 67 4.36 2.63 6.45
N ILE A 68 5.34 3.15 7.21
CA ILE A 68 5.48 4.58 7.50
C ILE A 68 5.75 5.35 6.19
N ARG A 69 6.72 4.91 5.39
CA ARG A 69 7.03 5.53 4.10
C ARG A 69 5.86 5.44 3.13
N LEU A 70 5.17 4.30 3.08
CA LEU A 70 3.98 4.12 2.26
C LEU A 70 2.86 5.09 2.67
N CYS A 71 2.57 5.20 3.97
CA CYS A 71 1.58 6.16 4.49
C CYS A 71 2.00 7.61 4.24
N ALA A 72 3.30 7.93 4.31
CA ALA A 72 3.82 9.25 4.00
C ALA A 72 3.57 9.64 2.53
N VAL A 73 3.83 8.72 1.59
CA VAL A 73 3.52 8.94 0.16
C VAL A 73 2.02 9.13 -0.06
N MET A 74 1.18 8.34 0.61
CA MET A 74 -0.27 8.49 0.55
C MET A 74 -0.73 9.84 1.11
N ALA A 75 -0.18 10.30 2.24
CA ALA A 75 -0.49 11.59 2.83
C ALA A 75 -0.06 12.75 1.92
N LEU A 76 1.10 12.63 1.27
CA LEU A 76 1.57 13.59 0.28
C LEU A 76 0.60 13.69 -0.91
N VAL A 77 0.16 12.55 -1.44
CA VAL A 77 -0.76 12.49 -2.59
C VAL A 77 -2.14 13.03 -2.23
N SER A 78 -2.64 12.74 -1.02
CA SER A 78 -3.95 13.24 -0.55
C SER A 78 -3.93 14.71 -0.12
N GLY A 79 -2.74 15.34 -0.03
CA GLY A 79 -2.61 16.71 0.47
C GLY A 79 -2.81 16.83 1.99
N THR A 80 -2.86 15.71 2.70
CA THR A 80 -2.99 15.68 4.17
C THR A 80 -1.64 15.70 4.87
N TRP A 81 -0.57 15.90 4.13
CA TRP A 81 0.78 16.05 4.67
C TRP A 81 0.87 17.32 5.52
N SER A 82 0.68 17.18 6.80
CA SER A 82 1.17 18.14 7.79
C SER A 82 2.55 17.68 8.22
N SER A 83 3.50 18.59 8.32
CA SER A 83 4.88 18.30 8.75
C SER A 83 4.88 17.25 9.84
N LEU A 84 5.33 16.03 9.52
CA LEU A 84 5.52 14.96 10.49
C LEU A 84 6.69 15.34 11.40
N SER A 85 6.46 16.32 12.26
CA SER A 85 7.31 16.63 13.40
C SER A 85 7.15 15.49 14.41
N GLY A 86 7.68 14.32 14.12
CA GLY A 86 7.53 13.16 14.99
C GLY A 86 7.73 11.81 14.29
N LEU A 87 8.23 11.81 13.05
CA LEU A 87 8.82 10.58 12.56
C LEU A 87 9.98 10.26 13.49
N PRO A 88 9.97 9.09 14.19
CA PRO A 88 11.19 8.62 14.77
C PRO A 88 12.21 8.60 13.63
N ASP A 89 13.39 9.19 13.87
CA ASP A 89 14.55 8.98 13.02
C ASP A 89 14.66 7.45 12.87
N GLU A 90 14.14 6.93 11.76
CA GLU A 90 14.50 5.57 11.41
C GLU A 90 16.03 5.61 11.35
N PRO A 91 16.74 4.77 12.13
CA PRO A 91 18.17 4.70 12.02
C PRO A 91 18.42 4.55 10.53
N ASP A 92 19.16 5.52 9.99
CA ASP A 92 19.59 5.54 8.59
C ASP A 92 20.20 4.16 8.33
N GLY A 93 19.33 3.23 7.99
CA GLY A 93 19.72 1.94 7.47
C GLY A 93 20.37 2.30 6.16
N GLY A 94 21.66 2.59 6.29
CA GLY A 94 22.46 3.16 5.24
C GLY A 94 22.04 2.51 3.96
N VAL A 95 21.65 3.32 3.00
CA VAL A 95 21.45 2.87 1.63
C VAL A 95 22.70 2.08 1.32
N GLY A 96 22.63 0.77 1.63
CA GLY A 96 23.69 -0.14 1.31
C GLY A 96 23.81 -0.02 -0.20
N ALA A 97 24.73 0.80 -0.64
CA ALA A 97 25.08 0.91 -2.03
C ALA A 97 25.25 -0.54 -2.48
N LEU A 98 24.21 -1.05 -3.16
CA LEU A 98 24.32 -2.35 -3.80
C LEU A 98 25.59 -2.21 -4.64
N PRO A 99 26.60 -3.09 -4.47
CA PRO A 99 27.83 -2.99 -5.22
C PRO A 99 27.41 -3.07 -6.69
N MET A 100 27.40 -1.92 -7.36
CA MET A 100 27.28 -1.89 -8.80
C MET A 100 28.55 -2.55 -9.32
N SER A 101 28.42 -3.84 -9.64
CA SER A 101 29.48 -4.51 -10.41
C SER A 101 29.63 -3.74 -11.73
N PRO A 102 30.81 -3.22 -12.04
CA PRO A 102 31.02 -2.30 -13.16
C PRO A 102 30.86 -2.94 -14.54
N GLU A 103 30.45 -4.17 -14.65
CA GLU A 103 30.39 -4.96 -15.90
C GLU A 103 29.08 -5.74 -16.07
N THR A 104 27.98 -5.29 -15.45
CA THR A 104 26.70 -5.96 -15.75
C THR A 104 26.23 -5.48 -17.12
N GLU A 105 26.44 -6.32 -18.15
CA GLU A 105 25.89 -6.11 -19.48
C GLU A 105 24.40 -5.74 -19.35
N TYR A 106 24.02 -4.61 -19.98
CA TYR A 106 22.63 -4.14 -19.99
C TYR A 106 21.70 -5.27 -20.42
N GLN A 107 20.88 -5.75 -19.51
CA GLN A 107 19.91 -6.79 -19.79
C GLN A 107 18.49 -6.26 -19.60
N ARG A 108 17.70 -6.42 -20.63
CA ARG A 108 16.28 -6.14 -20.63
C ARG A 108 15.52 -7.45 -20.49
N ARG A 109 14.86 -7.66 -19.38
CA ARG A 109 14.09 -8.88 -19.15
C ARG A 109 12.61 -8.65 -19.45
N ARG A 110 12.09 -9.43 -20.38
CA ARG A 110 10.66 -9.41 -20.73
C ARG A 110 9.89 -10.34 -19.82
N TYR A 111 8.79 -9.84 -19.29
CA TYR A 111 7.79 -10.61 -18.57
C TYR A 111 6.46 -10.54 -19.32
N THR A 112 5.70 -11.63 -19.25
CA THR A 112 4.37 -11.74 -19.85
C THR A 112 3.38 -12.05 -18.76
N LEU A 113 2.33 -11.23 -18.66
CA LEU A 113 1.22 -11.40 -17.75
C LEU A 113 0.00 -11.84 -18.56
N THR A 114 -0.55 -13.00 -18.22
CA THR A 114 -1.84 -13.46 -18.73
C THR A 114 -2.90 -13.18 -17.68
N LEU A 115 -3.86 -12.33 -18.01
CA LEU A 115 -4.99 -12.04 -17.15
C LEU A 115 -6.02 -13.17 -17.26
N GLN A 116 -6.68 -13.46 -16.14
CA GLN A 116 -7.80 -14.39 -16.10
C GLN A 116 -9.10 -13.64 -16.39
N ASP A 117 -10.10 -14.31 -16.96
CA ASP A 117 -11.43 -13.73 -17.17
C ASP A 117 -12.23 -13.77 -15.85
N ASP A 118 -11.70 -13.07 -14.87
CA ASP A 118 -12.31 -12.88 -13.56
C ASP A 118 -12.37 -11.39 -13.21
N ARG A 119 -12.92 -11.07 -12.05
CA ARG A 119 -13.05 -9.69 -11.57
C ARG A 119 -11.68 -9.00 -11.44
N SER A 120 -10.67 -9.74 -10.97
CA SER A 120 -9.31 -9.23 -10.75
C SER A 120 -8.63 -8.91 -12.08
N GLY A 121 -8.71 -9.81 -13.05
CA GLY A 121 -8.19 -9.59 -14.40
C GLY A 121 -8.87 -8.43 -15.10
N LYS A 122 -10.21 -8.35 -15.05
CA LYS A 122 -10.98 -7.22 -15.60
C LYS A 122 -10.60 -5.89 -15.00
N ARG A 123 -10.26 -5.85 -13.70
CA ARG A 123 -9.80 -4.62 -13.04
C ARG A 123 -8.49 -4.12 -13.64
N VAL A 124 -7.51 -5.00 -13.81
CA VAL A 124 -6.23 -4.66 -14.46
C VAL A 124 -6.44 -4.25 -15.91
N GLU A 125 -7.25 -5.01 -16.64
CA GLU A 125 -7.56 -4.74 -18.04
C GLU A 125 -8.21 -3.37 -18.24
N ASN A 126 -9.19 -3.00 -17.42
CA ASN A 126 -9.84 -1.69 -17.45
C ASN A 126 -8.85 -0.54 -17.25
N VAL A 127 -7.91 -0.70 -16.32
CA VAL A 127 -6.84 0.30 -16.10
C VAL A 127 -5.93 0.40 -17.31
N LEU A 128 -5.50 -0.72 -17.88
CA LEU A 128 -4.59 -0.74 -19.03
C LEU A 128 -5.25 -0.27 -20.33
N THR A 129 -6.54 -0.53 -20.52
CA THR A 129 -7.28 -0.08 -21.71
C THR A 129 -7.57 1.43 -21.67
N GLY A 130 -7.62 2.03 -20.47
CA GLY A 130 -7.76 3.47 -20.28
C GLY A 130 -6.57 4.31 -20.77
N VAL A 131 -5.42 3.67 -21.09
CA VAL A 131 -4.22 4.37 -21.58
C VAL A 131 -3.85 3.93 -22.99
N SER A 132 -3.08 4.78 -23.69
CA SER A 132 -2.58 4.45 -25.04
C SER A 132 -1.74 3.17 -25.02
N SER A 133 -1.76 2.40 -26.12
CA SER A 133 -1.05 1.12 -26.25
C SER A 133 0.46 1.24 -25.97
N ARG A 134 1.07 2.38 -26.31
CA ARG A 134 2.49 2.64 -26.05
C ARG A 134 2.83 2.72 -24.57
N ARG A 135 1.91 3.21 -23.74
CA ARG A 135 2.11 3.41 -22.30
C ARG A 135 1.67 2.22 -21.45
N ARG A 136 0.98 1.24 -22.04
CA ARG A 136 0.46 0.08 -21.29
C ARG A 136 1.55 -0.74 -20.62
N GLY A 137 2.67 -0.95 -21.31
CA GLY A 137 3.79 -1.71 -20.75
C GLY A 137 4.42 -1.02 -19.54
N GLU A 138 4.62 0.30 -19.63
CA GLU A 138 5.13 1.12 -18.55
C GLU A 138 4.14 1.17 -17.36
N LEU A 139 2.87 1.41 -17.65
CA LEU A 139 1.84 1.39 -16.61
C LEU A 139 1.78 0.03 -15.91
N LEU A 140 1.79 -1.06 -16.67
CA LEU A 140 1.77 -2.41 -16.09
C LEU A 140 3.00 -2.66 -15.22
N ARG A 141 4.20 -2.23 -15.64
CA ARG A 141 5.41 -2.26 -14.81
C ARG A 141 5.16 -1.54 -13.49
N ASN A 142 4.66 -0.33 -13.53
CA ASN A 142 4.40 0.49 -12.34
C ASN A 142 3.33 -0.13 -11.42
N LEU A 143 2.26 -0.71 -11.97
CA LEU A 143 1.26 -1.43 -11.18
C LEU A 143 1.88 -2.62 -10.44
N ILE A 144 2.72 -3.41 -11.14
CA ILE A 144 3.37 -4.57 -10.55
C ILE A 144 4.33 -4.13 -9.44
N ILE A 145 5.20 -3.16 -9.68
CA ILE A 145 6.14 -2.66 -8.67
C ILE A 145 5.39 -2.10 -7.46
N THR A 146 4.29 -1.39 -7.67
CA THR A 146 3.41 -0.95 -6.57
C THR A 146 2.90 -2.12 -5.75
N GLY A 147 2.45 -3.19 -6.39
CA GLY A 147 2.02 -4.41 -5.68
C GLY A 147 3.17 -5.12 -4.96
N LEU A 148 4.38 -5.11 -5.51
CA LEU A 148 5.57 -5.63 -4.83
C LEU A 148 5.93 -4.78 -3.60
N ALA A 149 5.84 -3.46 -3.70
CA ALA A 149 6.04 -2.56 -2.58
C ALA A 149 5.03 -2.81 -1.44
N LEU A 150 3.76 -3.06 -1.78
CA LEU A 150 2.75 -3.47 -0.81
C LEU A 150 3.11 -4.82 -0.17
N HIS A 151 3.62 -5.78 -0.95
CA HIS A 151 4.04 -7.09 -0.44
C HIS A 151 5.20 -6.97 0.55
N THR A 152 6.17 -6.10 0.31
CA THR A 152 7.28 -5.89 1.26
C THR A 152 6.83 -5.16 2.52
N THR A 153 5.79 -4.33 2.44
CA THR A 153 5.17 -3.67 3.60
C THR A 153 4.41 -4.67 4.48
N ALA A 154 3.55 -5.49 3.84
CA ALA A 154 2.79 -6.56 4.49
C ALA A 154 2.48 -7.64 3.44
N PRO A 155 3.03 -8.86 3.56
CA PRO A 155 2.96 -9.89 2.52
C PRO A 155 1.53 -10.26 2.08
N GLU A 156 0.57 -10.17 2.98
CA GLU A 156 -0.84 -10.50 2.71
C GLU A 156 -1.62 -9.34 2.06
N LEU A 157 -1.08 -8.11 2.11
CA LEU A 157 -1.79 -6.91 1.65
C LEU A 157 -2.15 -6.95 0.16
N PRO A 158 -1.26 -7.34 -0.77
CA PRO A 158 -1.62 -7.45 -2.19
C PRO A 158 -2.75 -8.44 -2.42
N ARG A 159 -2.70 -9.58 -1.74
CA ARG A 159 -3.73 -10.63 -1.86
C ARG A 159 -5.08 -10.14 -1.33
N LEU A 160 -5.07 -9.46 -0.20
CA LEU A 160 -6.28 -8.87 0.38
C LEU A 160 -6.90 -7.87 -0.61
N LEU A 161 -6.14 -6.90 -1.09
CA LEU A 161 -6.63 -5.89 -2.05
C LEU A 161 -7.13 -6.53 -3.36
N ALA A 162 -6.44 -7.54 -3.87
CA ALA A 162 -6.84 -8.25 -5.08
C ALA A 162 -8.18 -9.00 -4.91
N SER A 163 -8.44 -9.56 -3.72
CA SER A 163 -9.63 -10.36 -3.43
C SER A 163 -10.86 -9.53 -3.03
N MET A 164 -10.68 -8.26 -2.65
CA MET A 164 -11.78 -7.42 -2.19
C MET A 164 -12.83 -7.18 -3.27
N PRO A 165 -14.12 -7.50 -3.01
CA PRO A 165 -15.19 -7.19 -3.96
C PRO A 165 -15.39 -5.68 -4.12
N VAL A 166 -15.26 -4.92 -3.05
CA VAL A 166 -15.28 -3.44 -3.03
C VAL A 166 -13.95 -2.98 -2.44
N PRO A 167 -13.01 -2.53 -3.28
CA PRO A 167 -11.72 -2.03 -2.78
C PRO A 167 -11.89 -0.65 -2.13
N PRO A 168 -10.87 -0.19 -1.37
CA PRO A 168 -10.84 1.17 -0.84
C PRO A 168 -11.05 2.20 -1.94
N ALA A 169 -12.01 3.11 -1.72
CA ALA A 169 -12.33 4.16 -2.68
C ALA A 169 -11.50 5.44 -2.45
N THR A 170 -10.94 5.59 -1.25
CA THR A 170 -10.19 6.77 -0.83
C THR A 170 -8.81 6.40 -0.30
N ILE A 171 -7.87 7.35 -0.39
CA ILE A 171 -6.53 7.17 0.18
C ILE A 171 -6.61 6.96 1.71
N SER A 172 -7.54 7.62 2.38
CA SER A 172 -7.70 7.47 3.84
C SER A 172 -8.12 6.04 4.23
N GLU A 173 -9.06 5.43 3.51
CA GLU A 173 -9.46 4.04 3.73
C GLU A 173 -8.28 3.09 3.48
N LEU A 174 -7.52 3.36 2.42
CA LEU A 174 -6.33 2.58 2.09
C LEU A 174 -5.25 2.71 3.16
N GLN A 175 -5.00 3.91 3.71
CA GLN A 175 -4.07 4.12 4.81
C GLN A 175 -4.45 3.34 6.05
N VAL A 176 -5.73 3.38 6.44
CA VAL A 176 -6.24 2.60 7.58
C VAL A 176 -5.98 1.11 7.37
N LEU A 177 -6.25 0.59 6.17
CA LEU A 177 -6.01 -0.81 5.85
C LEU A 177 -4.51 -1.18 5.95
N VAL A 178 -3.64 -0.34 5.39
CA VAL A 178 -2.17 -0.54 5.47
C VAL A 178 -1.70 -0.55 6.92
N GLN A 179 -2.16 0.40 7.74
CA GLN A 179 -1.80 0.48 9.16
C GLN A 179 -2.24 -0.74 9.95
N GLN A 180 -3.46 -1.22 9.70
CA GLN A 180 -3.99 -2.42 10.34
C GLN A 180 -3.17 -3.66 9.97
N MET A 181 -2.84 -3.83 8.69
CA MET A 181 -2.10 -4.99 8.20
C MET A 181 -0.64 -4.98 8.62
N ALA A 182 -0.02 -3.80 8.69
CA ALA A 182 1.37 -3.66 9.12
C ALA A 182 1.55 -3.64 10.65
N GLY A 183 0.46 -3.72 11.42
CA GLY A 183 0.52 -3.63 12.89
C GLY A 183 0.92 -2.25 13.41
N THR A 184 0.88 -1.21 12.58
CA THR A 184 1.28 0.17 12.91
C THR A 184 0.07 1.05 13.27
N ALA A 185 -1.06 0.46 13.61
CA ALA A 185 -2.26 1.17 14.02
C ALA A 185 -1.95 2.07 15.24
N GLY A 186 -1.75 3.34 15.00
CA GLY A 186 -1.42 4.35 16.03
C GLY A 186 -0.27 5.29 15.67
N VAL A 187 0.61 4.92 14.75
CA VAL A 187 1.80 5.72 14.42
C VAL A 187 1.50 6.84 13.41
N CYS A 188 0.47 6.70 12.60
CA CYS A 188 0.14 7.66 11.53
C CYS A 188 -1.19 8.40 11.72
N GLN A 189 -1.77 8.38 12.92
CA GLN A 189 -2.93 9.23 13.18
C GLN A 189 -2.45 10.68 13.28
N ALA A 190 -2.49 11.39 12.15
CA ALA A 190 -2.42 12.84 12.16
C ALA A 190 -3.51 13.34 13.10
N ALA A 191 -3.13 14.14 14.09
CA ALA A 191 -4.05 14.73 15.03
C ALA A 191 -5.21 15.36 14.27
N ALA A 192 -6.41 14.78 14.40
CA ALA A 192 -7.61 15.46 14.01
C ALA A 192 -7.62 16.80 14.77
N PRO A 193 -7.98 17.92 14.13
CA PRO A 193 -8.05 19.19 14.84
C PRO A 193 -9.04 19.02 16.00
N GLU A 194 -8.52 19.07 17.21
CA GLU A 194 -9.31 19.10 18.42
C GLU A 194 -10.30 20.26 18.27
N LYS A 195 -11.58 19.93 18.08
CA LYS A 195 -12.63 20.91 18.22
C LYS A 195 -12.53 21.43 19.65
N ALA A 196 -12.18 22.68 19.77
CA ALA A 196 -12.15 23.41 21.02
C ALA A 196 -13.44 23.13 21.80
N VAL A 197 -13.33 22.34 22.84
CA VAL A 197 -14.40 22.18 23.81
C VAL A 197 -14.39 23.46 24.64
N THR A 198 -15.34 24.31 24.35
CA THR A 198 -15.68 25.48 25.16
C THR A 198 -15.89 25.01 26.59
N SER A 199 -15.03 25.46 27.47
CA SER A 199 -15.11 25.24 28.91
C SER A 199 -16.40 25.86 29.47
N ALA A 200 -17.33 25.03 29.93
CA ALA A 200 -18.39 25.45 30.83
C ALA A 200 -17.96 25.25 32.28
N PRO A 201 -18.35 26.14 33.22
CA PRO A 201 -17.83 26.20 34.56
C PRO A 201 -18.33 25.06 35.47
N PRO A 202 -17.64 24.78 36.60
CA PRO A 202 -17.97 23.64 37.46
C PRO A 202 -19.26 23.90 38.22
N VAL A 203 -20.24 23.05 38.12
CA VAL A 203 -21.37 22.96 39.04
C VAL A 203 -21.02 21.96 40.15
N SER A 204 -20.82 22.46 41.33
CA SER A 204 -20.73 21.71 42.57
C SER A 204 -22.11 21.10 42.91
N GLY A 205 -22.11 19.87 43.37
CA GLY A 205 -23.24 19.41 44.20
C GLY A 205 -23.67 17.97 43.99
N THR A 206 -23.20 17.13 44.91
CA THR A 206 -24.02 16.08 45.60
C THR A 206 -24.97 15.23 44.78
N GLU A 207 -24.55 13.98 44.48
CA GLU A 207 -25.46 12.83 44.44
C GLU A 207 -24.72 11.48 44.29
N THR A 208 -23.92 11.10 45.28
CA THR A 208 -23.38 9.73 45.37
C THR A 208 -24.09 8.85 46.39
N ALA A 209 -25.25 9.25 46.91
CA ALA A 209 -26.01 8.47 47.89
C ALA A 209 -27.07 7.54 47.28
N GLY A 210 -27.48 7.74 46.02
CA GLY A 210 -28.55 6.97 45.39
C GLY A 210 -28.14 5.62 44.78
N ILE A 211 -26.87 5.50 44.37
CA ILE A 211 -26.41 4.32 43.60
C ILE A 211 -26.17 3.08 44.47
N LYS A 212 -25.80 3.26 45.75
CA LYS A 212 -25.56 2.14 46.68
C LYS A 212 -26.82 1.45 47.15
N LYS A 213 -27.99 2.08 47.05
CA LYS A 213 -29.26 1.51 47.52
C LYS A 213 -29.94 0.61 46.48
N ASN A 214 -29.68 0.80 45.21
CA ASN A 214 -30.25 -0.03 44.13
C ASN A 214 -29.46 -1.33 43.87
N MET A 215 -28.18 -1.41 44.23
CA MET A 215 -27.38 -2.62 44.04
C MET A 215 -27.71 -3.75 45.03
N ARG A 216 -28.21 -3.41 46.23
CA ARG A 216 -28.61 -4.43 47.23
C ARG A 216 -29.99 -5.08 46.98
N ARG A 217 -30.79 -4.57 46.04
CA ARG A 217 -32.06 -5.14 45.64
C ARG A 217 -32.01 -6.11 44.47
N ALA A 218 -30.88 -6.14 43.75
CA ALA A 218 -30.70 -6.97 42.55
C ALA A 218 -30.05 -8.34 42.83
N PHE A 219 -29.42 -8.50 43.99
CA PHE A 219 -28.82 -9.77 44.43
C PHE A 219 -29.31 -10.05 45.84
N GLY A 220 -30.56 -10.52 45.91
CA GLY A 220 -31.19 -11.01 47.13
C GLY A 220 -30.61 -12.38 47.48
N ASP A 221 -30.56 -12.62 48.78
CA ASP A 221 -30.09 -13.78 49.56
C ASP A 221 -30.18 -15.14 48.87
#